data_295b001d4549b7b1f457fa06b1a92d8d
#
_entry.id   295b001d4549b7b1f457fa06b1a92d8d
#
_cell.length_a   1.000
_cell.length_b   1.000
_cell.length_c   1.000
_cell.angle_alpha   90.00
_cell.angle_beta   90.00
_cell.angle_gamma   90.00
#
_symmetry.space_group_name_H-M   'P 1'
#
loop_
_entity.id
_entity.type
_entity.pdbx_description
1 polymer ?
#
loop_
_entity_poly.entity_id
_entity_poly.type
_entity_poly.pdbx_seq_one_letter_code
_entity_poly.pdbx_strand_id
1 'polypeptide(L)'
;MAESLINTKRRINTIRSTEKITKARKLVASVKYQRWKKRYTSNLGYEKARQEIRYTAFGCLNEKDKLPDAMVSHKEAKKKLYIIRTSTLGLCGAYNYNVFKRIDKELTEDDELLLIGSKGISHYTNKNYERKEDYSNLRNHFTFGQVKHLRHEIVNLYRTGKYKEVHLVYTHYKNSLNFIPQDEIILPFKADKEEVEKRKEAYPPLIEPDKREVISTTILHYLDARIY
;
A
#
# COMPACT_ATOMS: atom_id res chain seq x y z
N MET A 1 -41.74 32.15 24.22
CA MET A 1 -40.68 33.00 23.64
C MET A 1 -39.35 32.89 24.41
N ALA A 2 -39.30 32.97 25.74
CA ALA A 2 -38.06 32.89 26.53
C ALA A 2 -37.33 31.53 26.36
N GLU A 3 -38.04 30.43 26.33
CA GLU A 3 -37.49 29.09 26.15
C GLU A 3 -36.83 28.89 24.75
N SER A 4 -37.41 29.47 23.70
CA SER A 4 -36.82 29.52 22.35
C SER A 4 -35.51 30.30 22.33
N LEU A 5 -35.38 31.39 23.07
CA LEU A 5 -34.20 32.26 23.16
C LEU A 5 -33.05 31.57 23.91
N ILE A 6 -33.37 30.85 25.01
CA ILE A 6 -32.40 30.07 25.77
C ILE A 6 -31.85 28.91 24.91
N ASN A 7 -32.73 28.19 24.21
CA ASN A 7 -32.35 27.10 23.32
C ASN A 7 -31.47 27.58 22.15
N THR A 8 -31.79 28.77 21.59
CA THR A 8 -30.98 29.38 20.54
C THR A 8 -29.59 29.77 21.04
N LYS A 9 -29.49 30.38 22.21
CA LYS A 9 -28.19 30.71 22.84
C LYS A 9 -27.35 29.44 23.10
N ARG A 10 -27.98 28.39 23.63
CA ARG A 10 -27.30 27.10 23.85
C ARG A 10 -26.78 26.52 22.55
N ARG A 11 -27.56 26.55 21.49
CA ARG A 11 -27.17 26.08 20.14
C ARG A 11 -25.99 26.88 19.56
N ILE A 12 -26.02 28.24 19.70
CA ILE A 12 -24.91 29.11 19.29
C ILE A 12 -23.61 28.72 20.00
N ASN A 13 -23.66 28.50 21.32
CA ASN A 13 -22.48 28.15 22.10
C ASN A 13 -21.92 26.74 21.68
N THR A 14 -22.80 25.81 21.43
CA THR A 14 -22.41 24.46 20.91
C THR A 14 -21.74 24.57 19.55
N ILE A 15 -22.31 25.38 18.64
CA ILE A 15 -21.71 25.58 17.29
C ILE A 15 -20.35 26.27 17.43
N ARG A 16 -20.19 27.29 18.25
CA ARG A 16 -18.91 27.96 18.51
C ARG A 16 -17.84 27.00 19.06
N SER A 17 -18.24 26.12 19.99
CA SER A 17 -17.32 25.09 20.53
C SER A 17 -16.89 24.10 19.46
N THR A 18 -17.84 23.66 18.65
CA THR A 18 -17.58 22.74 17.52
C THR A 18 -16.67 23.40 16.48
N GLU A 19 -16.88 24.69 16.19
CA GLU A 19 -16.01 25.46 15.28
C GLU A 19 -14.56 25.52 15.79
N LYS A 20 -14.35 25.81 17.09
CA LYS A 20 -13.00 25.82 17.69
C LYS A 20 -12.31 24.46 17.55
N ILE A 21 -13.01 23.37 17.86
CA ILE A 21 -12.50 21.99 17.72
C ILE A 21 -12.14 21.70 16.26
N THR A 22 -13.01 22.09 15.33
CA THR A 22 -12.79 21.85 13.90
C THR A 22 -11.59 22.62 13.36
N LYS A 23 -11.44 23.90 13.78
CA LYS A 23 -10.26 24.73 13.45
C LYS A 23 -8.96 24.10 13.97
N ALA A 24 -8.97 23.64 15.23
CA ALA A 24 -7.81 22.98 15.82
C ALA A 24 -7.44 21.69 15.07
N ARG A 25 -8.42 20.84 14.76
CA ARG A 25 -8.21 19.62 13.95
C ARG A 25 -7.69 19.93 12.55
N LYS A 26 -8.22 20.97 11.89
CA LYS A 26 -7.74 21.42 10.58
C LYS A 26 -6.26 21.80 10.63
N LEU A 27 -5.85 22.57 11.66
CA LEU A 27 -4.44 22.96 11.82
C LEU A 27 -3.52 21.76 12.00
N VAL A 28 -3.87 20.83 12.90
CA VAL A 28 -3.09 19.61 13.13
C VAL A 28 -3.01 18.76 11.86
N ALA A 29 -4.13 18.59 11.14
CA ALA A 29 -4.17 17.84 9.89
C ALA A 29 -3.29 18.49 8.80
N SER A 30 -3.33 19.83 8.69
CA SER A 30 -2.52 20.60 7.74
C SER A 30 -1.01 20.41 7.99
N VAL A 31 -0.57 20.51 9.26
CA VAL A 31 0.85 20.29 9.61
C VAL A 31 1.28 18.86 9.31
N LYS A 32 0.45 17.86 9.67
CA LYS A 32 0.73 16.47 9.35
C LYS A 32 0.82 16.24 7.83
N TYR A 33 -0.12 16.80 7.08
CA TYR A 33 -0.14 16.71 5.62
C TYR A 33 1.13 17.28 4.99
N GLN A 34 1.55 18.47 5.37
CA GLN A 34 2.78 19.11 4.86
C GLN A 34 4.03 18.26 5.17
N ARG A 35 4.12 17.73 6.41
CA ARG A 35 5.21 16.84 6.81
C ARG A 35 5.29 15.58 5.95
N TRP A 36 4.15 14.93 5.73
CA TRP A 36 4.08 13.72 4.91
C TRP A 36 4.33 14.01 3.42
N LYS A 37 3.78 15.11 2.91
CA LYS A 37 4.04 15.55 1.54
C LYS A 37 5.53 15.79 1.30
N LYS A 38 6.20 16.51 2.21
CA LYS A 38 7.65 16.75 2.12
C LYS A 38 8.43 15.42 2.10
N ARG A 39 8.05 14.47 2.96
CA ARG A 39 8.69 13.15 3.02
C ARG A 39 8.46 12.34 1.73
N TYR A 40 7.25 12.36 1.21
CA TYR A 40 6.91 11.71 -0.04
C TYR A 40 7.72 12.29 -1.20
N THR A 41 7.74 13.61 -1.35
CA THR A 41 8.47 14.27 -2.45
C THR A 41 9.97 14.06 -2.37
N SER A 42 10.58 14.04 -1.17
CA SER A 42 12.01 13.77 -1.01
C SER A 42 12.39 12.33 -1.38
N ASN A 43 11.47 11.39 -1.29
CA ASN A 43 11.73 9.99 -1.64
C ASN A 43 11.58 9.69 -3.14
N LEU A 44 10.93 10.57 -3.92
CA LEU A 44 10.72 10.33 -5.36
C LEU A 44 12.02 10.19 -6.16
N GLY A 45 13.03 10.98 -5.85
CA GLY A 45 14.35 10.89 -6.51
C GLY A 45 15.04 9.56 -6.21
N TYR A 46 15.00 9.13 -4.95
CA TYR A 46 15.54 7.86 -4.53
C TYR A 46 14.84 6.67 -5.19
N GLU A 47 13.50 6.73 -5.29
CA GLU A 47 12.74 5.67 -5.94
C GLU A 47 13.04 5.58 -7.44
N LYS A 48 13.22 6.71 -8.13
CA LYS A 48 13.66 6.71 -9.53
C LYS A 48 15.03 6.03 -9.70
N ALA A 49 16.02 6.37 -8.88
CA ALA A 49 17.33 5.75 -8.94
C ALA A 49 17.27 4.24 -8.70
N ARG A 50 16.44 3.78 -7.75
CA ARG A 50 16.20 2.36 -7.49
C ARG A 50 15.51 1.66 -8.66
N GLN A 51 14.59 2.35 -9.32
CA GLN A 51 13.92 1.85 -10.52
C GLN A 51 14.91 1.63 -11.66
N GLU A 52 15.85 2.55 -11.88
CA GLU A 52 16.91 2.39 -12.87
C GLU A 52 17.76 1.14 -12.57
N ILE A 53 18.27 1.01 -11.36
CA ILE A 53 19.07 -0.16 -10.92
C ILE A 53 18.26 -1.46 -11.14
N ARG A 54 16.98 -1.46 -10.80
CA ARG A 54 16.11 -2.62 -10.96
C ARG A 54 15.99 -3.04 -12.41
N TYR A 55 15.67 -2.12 -13.31
CA TYR A 55 15.52 -2.44 -14.74
C TYR A 55 16.84 -2.84 -15.39
N THR A 56 17.95 -2.23 -15.01
CA THR A 56 19.29 -2.64 -15.45
C THR A 56 19.59 -4.09 -15.01
N ALA A 57 19.33 -4.43 -13.74
CA ALA A 57 19.50 -5.79 -13.24
C ALA A 57 18.63 -6.80 -13.98
N PHE A 58 17.36 -6.47 -14.28
CA PHE A 58 16.48 -7.31 -15.10
C PHE A 58 16.95 -7.46 -16.55
N GLY A 59 17.52 -6.41 -17.13
CA GLY A 59 18.12 -6.44 -18.46
C GLY A 59 19.28 -7.43 -18.60
N CYS A 60 19.92 -7.79 -17.48
CA CYS A 60 21.01 -8.78 -17.43
C CYS A 60 20.51 -10.22 -17.32
N LEU A 61 19.19 -10.47 -17.17
CA LEU A 61 18.63 -11.81 -17.14
C LEU A 61 18.57 -12.44 -18.54
N ASN A 62 18.96 -13.70 -18.60
CA ASN A 62 18.80 -14.56 -19.77
C ASN A 62 17.66 -15.58 -19.54
N GLU A 63 17.14 -16.15 -20.59
CA GLU A 63 16.06 -17.17 -20.52
C GLU A 63 16.45 -18.42 -19.70
N LYS A 64 17.75 -18.70 -19.58
CA LYS A 64 18.29 -19.84 -18.82
C LYS A 64 18.49 -19.54 -17.32
N ASP A 65 18.41 -18.28 -16.93
CA ASP A 65 18.64 -17.89 -15.54
C ASP A 65 17.46 -18.33 -14.65
N LYS A 66 17.77 -18.89 -13.50
CA LYS A 66 16.75 -19.32 -12.53
C LYS A 66 16.12 -18.10 -11.87
N LEU A 67 14.81 -17.91 -12.07
CA LEU A 67 14.08 -16.78 -11.50
C LEU A 67 14.02 -16.84 -9.98
N PRO A 68 14.07 -15.69 -9.28
CA PRO A 68 13.74 -15.61 -7.85
C PRO A 68 12.31 -16.08 -7.55
N ASP A 69 12.09 -16.62 -6.36
CA ASP A 69 10.79 -17.17 -5.94
C ASP A 69 9.65 -16.14 -6.04
N ALA A 70 9.95 -14.86 -5.79
CA ALA A 70 9.00 -13.76 -5.92
C ALA A 70 8.53 -13.48 -7.36
N MET A 71 9.16 -14.07 -8.36
CA MET A 71 8.77 -13.99 -9.78
C MET A 71 8.08 -15.26 -10.27
N VAL A 72 8.12 -16.33 -9.50
CA VAL A 72 7.50 -17.62 -9.90
C VAL A 72 5.98 -17.52 -9.78
N SER A 73 5.29 -17.87 -10.85
CA SER A 73 3.83 -17.85 -10.90
C SER A 73 3.25 -19.19 -10.45
N HIS A 74 2.36 -19.16 -9.45
CA HIS A 74 1.67 -20.34 -8.93
C HIS A 74 0.34 -20.56 -9.69
N LYS A 75 0.41 -21.15 -10.87
CA LYS A 75 -0.76 -21.32 -11.76
C LYS A 75 -1.86 -22.21 -11.18
N GLU A 76 -1.50 -23.19 -10.37
CA GLU A 76 -2.43 -24.13 -9.73
C GLU A 76 -3.17 -23.49 -8.52
N ALA A 77 -2.61 -22.44 -7.93
CA ALA A 77 -3.26 -21.74 -6.84
C ALA A 77 -4.45 -20.92 -7.33
N LYS A 78 -5.56 -21.00 -6.61
CA LYS A 78 -6.79 -20.24 -6.91
C LYS A 78 -6.90 -19.02 -6.00
N LYS A 79 -6.43 -19.13 -4.77
CA LYS A 79 -6.53 -18.14 -3.69
C LYS A 79 -5.66 -16.92 -3.98
N LYS A 80 -6.16 -15.73 -3.67
CA LYS A 80 -5.41 -14.48 -3.70
C LYS A 80 -5.26 -13.91 -2.30
N LEU A 81 -4.17 -13.18 -2.07
CA LEU A 81 -3.97 -12.43 -0.84
C LEU A 81 -4.14 -10.94 -1.14
N TYR A 82 -5.10 -10.29 -0.49
CA TYR A 82 -5.32 -8.86 -0.60
C TYR A 82 -4.81 -8.11 0.63
N ILE A 83 -3.81 -7.27 0.44
CA ILE A 83 -3.29 -6.35 1.45
C ILE A 83 -4.04 -5.03 1.29
N ILE A 84 -5.00 -4.78 2.18
CA ILE A 84 -5.90 -3.63 2.07
C ILE A 84 -5.49 -2.56 3.06
N ARG A 85 -5.03 -1.42 2.55
CA ARG A 85 -4.66 -0.26 3.36
C ARG A 85 -5.80 0.74 3.45
N THR A 86 -6.31 0.92 4.67
CA THR A 86 -7.36 1.88 5.00
C THR A 86 -6.90 2.87 6.07
N SER A 87 -7.73 3.87 6.36
CA SER A 87 -7.45 4.79 7.46
C SER A 87 -7.77 4.15 8.82
N THR A 88 -7.10 4.65 9.86
CA THR A 88 -7.42 4.32 11.26
C THR A 88 -8.47 5.29 11.82
N LEU A 89 -8.47 6.54 11.35
CA LEU A 89 -9.41 7.58 11.79
C LEU A 89 -10.53 7.76 10.77
N GLY A 90 -11.69 8.22 11.25
CA GLY A 90 -12.79 8.66 10.40
C GLY A 90 -12.64 10.10 9.90
N LEU A 91 -13.72 10.65 9.34
CA LEU A 91 -13.80 12.01 8.80
C LEU A 91 -12.83 12.26 7.64
N CYS A 92 -12.62 11.24 6.81
CA CYS A 92 -11.74 11.28 5.63
C CYS A 92 -12.53 11.27 4.30
N GLY A 93 -13.78 11.71 4.32
CA GLY A 93 -14.64 11.71 3.13
C GLY A 93 -14.83 10.31 2.55
N ALA A 94 -14.78 10.18 1.24
CA ALA A 94 -14.95 8.93 0.52
C ALA A 94 -13.67 8.05 0.45
N TYR A 95 -12.60 8.40 1.16
CA TYR A 95 -11.31 7.71 1.09
C TYR A 95 -11.42 6.19 1.23
N ASN A 96 -12.00 5.71 2.34
CA ASN A 96 -12.14 4.27 2.57
C ASN A 96 -13.21 3.64 1.67
N TYR A 97 -14.33 4.34 1.48
CA TYR A 97 -15.42 3.87 0.62
C TYR A 97 -14.93 3.59 -0.81
N ASN A 98 -14.11 4.45 -1.38
CA ASN A 98 -13.57 4.27 -2.71
C ASN A 98 -12.65 3.05 -2.81
N VAL A 99 -11.87 2.74 -1.76
CA VAL A 99 -11.07 1.52 -1.67
C VAL A 99 -11.98 0.29 -1.68
N PHE A 100 -13.00 0.25 -0.82
CA PHE A 100 -13.95 -0.87 -0.75
C PHE A 100 -14.70 -1.06 -2.07
N LYS A 101 -15.23 0.03 -2.64
CA LYS A 101 -15.93 0.00 -3.93
C LYS A 101 -15.05 -0.56 -5.06
N ARG A 102 -13.72 -0.33 -4.99
CA ARG A 102 -12.78 -0.83 -6.00
C ARG A 102 -12.64 -2.34 -5.95
N ILE A 103 -12.61 -2.94 -4.76
CA ILE A 103 -12.24 -4.35 -4.60
C ILE A 103 -13.40 -5.26 -4.22
N ASP A 104 -14.45 -4.79 -3.55
CA ASP A 104 -15.56 -5.65 -3.07
C ASP A 104 -16.23 -6.46 -4.19
N LYS A 105 -16.10 -6.03 -5.45
CA LYS A 105 -16.63 -6.73 -6.62
C LYS A 105 -15.71 -7.85 -7.14
N GLU A 106 -14.44 -7.79 -6.79
CA GLU A 106 -13.41 -8.71 -7.26
C GLU A 106 -13.05 -9.77 -6.23
N LEU A 107 -13.39 -9.52 -4.95
CA LEU A 107 -13.15 -10.46 -3.85
C LEU A 107 -14.08 -11.67 -3.93
N THR A 108 -13.50 -12.84 -3.72
CA THR A 108 -14.21 -14.11 -3.57
C THR A 108 -14.07 -14.64 -2.14
N GLU A 109 -14.94 -15.55 -1.71
CA GLU A 109 -14.88 -16.14 -0.36
C GLU A 109 -13.59 -16.94 -0.11
N ASP A 110 -12.95 -17.42 -1.17
CA ASP A 110 -11.67 -18.13 -1.08
C ASP A 110 -10.48 -17.22 -0.81
N ASP A 111 -10.62 -15.91 -1.04
CA ASP A 111 -9.53 -14.95 -0.89
C ASP A 111 -9.22 -14.65 0.59
N GLU A 112 -7.98 -14.30 0.85
CA GLU A 112 -7.50 -13.96 2.18
C GLU A 112 -7.16 -12.47 2.28
N LEU A 113 -7.55 -11.85 3.41
CA LEU A 113 -7.37 -10.42 3.62
C LEU A 113 -6.33 -10.16 4.72
N LEU A 114 -5.34 -9.32 4.41
CA LEU A 114 -4.45 -8.68 5.37
C LEU A 114 -4.85 -7.22 5.48
N LEU A 115 -5.41 -6.84 6.64
CA LEU A 115 -6.03 -5.54 6.83
C LEU A 115 -5.11 -4.59 7.59
N ILE A 116 -4.84 -3.43 7.00
CA ILE A 116 -4.08 -2.34 7.61
C ILE A 116 -5.01 -1.15 7.80
N GLY A 117 -5.24 -0.79 9.07
CA GLY A 117 -6.15 0.30 9.45
C GLY A 117 -7.51 -0.19 9.93
N SER A 118 -8.02 0.44 11.02
CA SER A 118 -9.22 0.00 11.72
C SER A 118 -10.50 0.07 10.88
N LYS A 119 -10.53 0.93 9.85
CA LYS A 119 -11.73 1.06 9.00
C LYS A 119 -11.91 -0.12 8.06
N GLY A 120 -10.83 -0.73 7.59
CA GLY A 120 -10.86 -1.99 6.83
C GLY A 120 -11.37 -3.14 7.70
N ILE A 121 -10.84 -3.25 8.91
CA ILE A 121 -11.27 -4.29 9.87
C ILE A 121 -12.77 -4.17 10.12
N SER A 122 -13.26 -2.98 10.48
CA SER A 122 -14.70 -2.77 10.74
C SER A 122 -15.56 -3.10 9.51
N HIS A 123 -15.07 -2.83 8.30
CA HIS A 123 -15.83 -3.10 7.07
C HIS A 123 -15.96 -4.60 6.78
N TYR A 124 -14.91 -5.38 7.07
CA TYR A 124 -14.87 -6.82 6.79
C TYR A 124 -15.21 -7.70 7.99
N THR A 125 -15.49 -7.14 9.18
CA THR A 125 -15.76 -7.91 10.41
C THR A 125 -16.90 -8.91 10.26
N ASN A 126 -17.97 -8.53 9.55
CA ASN A 126 -19.15 -9.36 9.39
C ASN A 126 -19.20 -10.09 8.02
N LYS A 127 -18.10 -10.08 7.28
CA LYS A 127 -17.99 -10.76 5.99
C LYS A 127 -17.20 -12.06 6.15
N ASN A 128 -17.53 -13.08 5.40
CA ASN A 128 -16.94 -14.41 5.51
C ASN A 128 -15.61 -14.51 4.74
N TYR A 129 -14.58 -13.76 5.15
CA TYR A 129 -13.23 -13.83 4.61
C TYR A 129 -12.25 -14.32 5.67
N GLU A 130 -11.26 -15.12 5.26
CA GLU A 130 -10.09 -15.41 6.10
C GLU A 130 -9.27 -14.12 6.27
N ARG A 131 -8.99 -13.72 7.52
CA ARG A 131 -8.37 -12.42 7.82
C ARG A 131 -7.12 -12.58 8.66
N LYS A 132 -6.11 -11.80 8.32
CA LYS A 132 -4.92 -11.58 9.14
C LYS A 132 -5.00 -10.18 9.76
N GLU A 133 -5.17 -10.12 11.07
CA GLU A 133 -5.40 -8.85 11.79
C GLU A 133 -4.14 -8.28 12.47
N ASP A 134 -3.00 -8.94 12.38
CA ASP A 134 -1.77 -8.61 13.11
C ASP A 134 -1.25 -7.18 12.85
N TYR A 135 -1.68 -6.57 11.74
CA TYR A 135 -1.30 -5.22 11.34
C TYR A 135 -2.38 -4.15 11.55
N SER A 136 -3.47 -4.52 12.21
CA SER A 136 -4.61 -3.64 12.51
C SER A 136 -4.22 -2.43 13.37
N ASN A 137 -3.28 -2.64 14.28
CA ASN A 137 -2.82 -1.65 15.25
C ASN A 137 -1.66 -0.77 14.76
N LEU A 138 -1.23 -0.90 13.51
CA LEU A 138 -0.24 -0.01 12.92
C LEU A 138 -0.81 1.40 12.80
N ARG A 139 -0.75 2.12 13.92
CA ARG A 139 -1.20 3.51 14.03
C ARG A 139 -0.14 4.44 13.42
N ASN A 140 -0.56 5.29 12.52
CA ASN A 140 0.09 6.54 12.08
C ASN A 140 1.54 6.51 11.58
N HIS A 141 2.38 5.53 11.93
CA HIS A 141 3.78 5.48 11.56
C HIS A 141 4.23 4.04 11.34
N PHE A 142 4.30 3.64 10.08
CA PHE A 142 5.11 2.49 9.72
C PHE A 142 6.58 2.86 9.94
N THR A 143 7.23 2.19 10.86
CA THR A 143 8.68 2.21 10.92
C THR A 143 9.24 1.32 9.82
N PHE A 144 10.44 1.62 9.34
CA PHE A 144 11.06 0.79 8.30
C PHE A 144 11.25 -0.68 8.74
N GLY A 145 11.47 -0.91 10.05
CA GLY A 145 11.51 -2.26 10.62
C GLY A 145 10.18 -3.02 10.47
N GLN A 146 9.05 -2.36 10.72
CA GLN A 146 7.72 -2.95 10.55
C GLN A 146 7.41 -3.25 9.08
N VAL A 147 7.84 -2.40 8.16
CA VAL A 147 7.71 -2.64 6.72
C VAL A 147 8.49 -3.89 6.30
N LYS A 148 9.75 -4.02 6.76
CA LYS A 148 10.56 -5.21 6.49
C LYS A 148 9.92 -6.48 7.04
N HIS A 149 9.36 -6.42 8.25
CA HIS A 149 8.68 -7.56 8.86
C HIS A 149 7.46 -7.97 8.02
N LEU A 150 6.59 -7.02 7.69
CA LEU A 150 5.42 -7.26 6.84
C LEU A 150 5.81 -7.82 5.46
N ARG A 151 6.82 -7.24 4.81
CA ARG A 151 7.34 -7.77 3.55
C ARG A 151 7.83 -9.21 3.68
N HIS A 152 8.56 -9.51 4.75
CA HIS A 152 9.07 -10.87 4.98
C HIS A 152 7.92 -11.87 5.13
N GLU A 153 6.89 -11.51 5.87
CA GLU A 153 5.69 -12.33 6.02
C GLU A 153 4.98 -12.54 4.68
N ILE A 154 4.74 -11.47 3.90
CA ILE A 154 4.11 -11.55 2.58
C ILE A 154 4.87 -12.49 1.64
N VAL A 155 6.20 -12.33 1.57
CA VAL A 155 7.05 -13.16 0.69
C VAL A 155 7.04 -14.61 1.15
N ASN A 156 7.09 -14.88 2.45
CA ASN A 156 7.01 -16.24 2.97
C ASN A 156 5.65 -16.88 2.70
N LEU A 157 4.56 -16.14 2.89
CA LEU A 157 3.22 -16.61 2.53
C LEU A 157 3.14 -16.95 1.02
N TYR A 158 3.67 -16.10 0.17
CA TYR A 158 3.67 -16.35 -1.27
C TYR A 158 4.49 -17.59 -1.62
N ARG A 159 5.65 -17.82 -1.01
CA ARG A 159 6.52 -18.99 -1.22
C ARG A 159 5.85 -20.33 -0.90
N THR A 160 4.81 -20.33 -0.06
CA THR A 160 4.05 -21.57 0.23
C THR A 160 3.33 -22.14 -0.99
N GLY A 161 3.18 -21.36 -2.07
CA GLY A 161 2.40 -21.75 -3.25
C GLY A 161 0.88 -21.67 -3.07
N LYS A 162 0.39 -21.25 -1.89
CA LYS A 162 -1.04 -21.13 -1.56
C LYS A 162 -1.74 -20.05 -2.39
N TYR A 163 -1.01 -18.98 -2.75
CA TYR A 163 -1.59 -17.82 -3.42
C TYR A 163 -1.13 -17.71 -4.86
N LYS A 164 -2.11 -17.47 -5.74
CA LYS A 164 -1.88 -17.15 -7.15
C LYS A 164 -1.25 -15.77 -7.32
N GLU A 165 -1.77 -14.81 -6.59
CA GLU A 165 -1.39 -13.40 -6.66
C GLU A 165 -1.46 -12.76 -5.28
N VAL A 166 -0.62 -11.75 -5.04
CA VAL A 166 -0.69 -10.86 -3.89
C VAL A 166 -0.98 -9.46 -4.39
N HIS A 167 -2.09 -8.91 -3.95
CA HIS A 167 -2.59 -7.59 -4.30
C HIS A 167 -2.29 -6.59 -3.19
N LEU A 168 -1.83 -5.39 -3.55
CA LEU A 168 -1.75 -4.24 -2.65
C LEU A 168 -2.81 -3.22 -3.04
N VAL A 169 -3.80 -3.06 -2.16
CA VAL A 169 -4.92 -2.15 -2.37
C VAL A 169 -4.77 -0.93 -1.48
N TYR A 170 -4.64 0.22 -2.10
CA TYR A 170 -4.36 1.48 -1.40
C TYR A 170 -4.89 2.68 -2.16
N THR A 171 -4.84 3.84 -1.55
CA THR A 171 -5.19 5.10 -2.23
C THR A 171 -3.93 5.83 -2.65
N HIS A 172 -3.72 5.96 -3.96
CA HIS A 172 -2.63 6.71 -4.53
C HIS A 172 -2.87 8.22 -4.43
N TYR A 173 -1.88 8.95 -3.91
CA TYR A 173 -1.88 10.40 -3.86
C TYR A 173 -1.44 10.99 -5.21
N LYS A 174 -2.37 11.54 -5.98
CA LYS A 174 -2.07 12.27 -7.21
C LYS A 174 -1.80 13.75 -6.93
N ASN A 175 -2.69 14.38 -6.18
CA ASN A 175 -2.59 15.76 -5.71
C ASN A 175 -3.52 15.99 -4.52
N SER A 176 -3.59 17.23 -4.00
CA SER A 176 -4.38 17.58 -2.82
C SER A 176 -5.89 17.37 -2.97
N LEU A 177 -6.40 17.23 -4.19
CA LEU A 177 -7.83 17.06 -4.49
C LEU A 177 -8.14 15.64 -4.99
N ASN A 178 -7.18 14.96 -5.60
CA ASN A 178 -7.39 13.69 -6.28
C ASN A 178 -6.65 12.56 -5.56
N PHE A 179 -7.43 11.66 -5.01
CA PHE A 179 -7.01 10.43 -4.36
C PHE A 179 -7.61 9.26 -5.11
N ILE A 180 -6.77 8.42 -5.71
CA ILE A 180 -7.20 7.37 -6.63
C ILE A 180 -6.99 6.02 -5.97
N PRO A 181 -8.06 5.22 -5.70
CA PRO A 181 -7.90 3.87 -5.22
C PRO A 181 -7.24 3.02 -6.30
N GLN A 182 -6.21 2.29 -5.92
CA GLN A 182 -5.46 1.39 -6.79
C GLN A 182 -5.45 -0.01 -6.21
N ASP A 183 -5.49 -0.98 -7.09
CA ASP A 183 -5.21 -2.37 -6.85
C ASP A 183 -4.01 -2.75 -7.73
N GLU A 184 -2.92 -3.15 -7.09
CA GLU A 184 -1.65 -3.47 -7.74
C GLU A 184 -1.23 -4.89 -7.37
N ILE A 185 -0.99 -5.73 -8.36
CA ILE A 185 -0.40 -7.05 -8.15
C ILE A 185 1.09 -6.85 -7.87
N ILE A 186 1.50 -7.12 -6.63
CA ILE A 186 2.89 -7.00 -6.19
C ILE A 186 3.67 -8.31 -6.26
N LEU A 187 2.96 -9.45 -6.21
CA LEU A 187 3.53 -10.79 -6.45
C LEU A 187 2.54 -11.64 -7.27
N PRO A 188 3.01 -12.47 -8.23
CA PRO A 188 4.41 -12.58 -8.66
C PRO A 188 4.89 -11.25 -9.24
N PHE A 189 6.13 -10.88 -8.92
CA PHE A 189 6.70 -9.67 -9.49
C PHE A 189 6.89 -9.85 -11.00
N LYS A 190 6.37 -8.91 -11.77
CA LYS A 190 6.54 -8.86 -13.22
C LYS A 190 7.32 -7.61 -13.59
N ALA A 191 8.46 -7.79 -14.22
CA ALA A 191 9.19 -6.65 -14.79
C ALA A 191 8.45 -6.13 -16.03
N ASP A 192 8.39 -4.81 -16.17
CA ASP A 192 7.89 -4.18 -17.38
C ASP A 192 8.89 -4.44 -18.52
N LYS A 193 8.48 -5.24 -19.49
CA LYS A 193 9.33 -5.67 -20.59
C LYS A 193 9.82 -4.49 -21.45
N GLU A 194 8.98 -3.49 -21.69
CA GLU A 194 9.35 -2.32 -22.47
C GLU A 194 10.42 -1.50 -21.75
N GLU A 195 10.26 -1.31 -20.45
CA GLU A 195 11.22 -0.57 -19.63
C GLU A 195 12.54 -1.33 -19.45
N VAL A 196 12.49 -2.65 -19.38
CA VAL A 196 13.71 -3.50 -19.37
C VAL A 196 14.43 -3.38 -20.70
N GLU A 197 13.72 -3.51 -21.84
CA GLU A 197 14.34 -3.48 -23.16
C GLU A 197 14.95 -2.10 -23.49
N LYS A 198 14.31 -1.00 -23.08
CA LYS A 198 14.88 0.36 -23.21
C LYS A 198 16.22 0.54 -22.49
N ARG A 199 16.48 -0.27 -21.45
CA ARG A 199 17.68 -0.18 -20.61
C ARG A 199 18.67 -1.33 -20.84
N LYS A 200 18.39 -2.15 -21.82
CA LYS A 200 19.30 -3.22 -22.22
C LYS A 200 20.51 -2.64 -22.89
N GLU A 201 21.64 -2.73 -22.23
CA GLU A 201 22.88 -2.18 -22.72
C GLU A 201 23.62 -3.19 -23.62
N ALA A 202 24.35 -2.70 -24.62
CA ALA A 202 25.19 -3.54 -25.45
C ALA A 202 26.29 -4.24 -24.62
N TYR A 203 26.74 -3.60 -23.56
CA TYR A 203 27.69 -4.13 -22.57
C TYR A 203 27.04 -4.12 -21.20
N PRO A 204 26.32 -5.19 -20.81
CA PRO A 204 25.66 -5.24 -19.52
C PRO A 204 26.68 -5.19 -18.39
N PRO A 205 26.34 -4.55 -17.26
CA PRO A 205 27.23 -4.47 -16.11
C PRO A 205 27.50 -5.85 -15.53
N LEU A 206 28.69 -6.04 -14.96
CA LEU A 206 29.01 -7.21 -14.17
C LEU A 206 28.17 -7.24 -12.90
N ILE A 207 27.47 -8.33 -12.65
CA ILE A 207 26.65 -8.52 -11.46
C ILE A 207 27.33 -9.51 -10.51
N GLU A 208 27.61 -9.04 -9.29
CA GLU A 208 28.24 -9.83 -8.22
C GLU A 208 27.36 -9.81 -6.97
N PRO A 209 27.31 -10.87 -6.15
CA PRO A 209 27.98 -12.16 -6.34
C PRO A 209 27.25 -13.07 -7.34
N ASP A 210 25.93 -12.95 -7.48
CA ASP A 210 25.08 -13.75 -8.35
C ASP A 210 23.84 -12.94 -8.82
N LYS A 211 23.46 -13.10 -10.09
CA LYS A 211 22.32 -12.40 -10.69
C LYS A 211 21.03 -12.64 -9.95
N ARG A 212 20.75 -13.89 -9.54
CA ARG A 212 19.52 -14.25 -8.83
C ARG A 212 19.44 -13.56 -7.47
N GLU A 213 20.54 -13.48 -6.74
CA GLU A 213 20.60 -12.83 -5.43
C GLU A 213 20.37 -11.32 -5.55
N VAL A 214 21.05 -10.68 -6.51
CA VAL A 214 20.88 -9.23 -6.75
C VAL A 214 19.46 -8.90 -7.15
N ILE A 215 18.85 -9.68 -8.07
CA ILE A 215 17.48 -9.46 -8.50
C ILE A 215 16.50 -9.72 -7.36
N SER A 216 16.68 -10.78 -6.59
CA SER A 216 15.88 -11.05 -5.40
C SER A 216 15.90 -9.88 -4.42
N THR A 217 17.09 -9.38 -4.11
CA THR A 217 17.28 -8.22 -3.22
C THR A 217 16.61 -6.97 -3.79
N THR A 218 16.73 -6.74 -5.09
CA THR A 218 16.11 -5.60 -5.77
C THR A 218 14.58 -5.66 -5.71
N ILE A 219 13.98 -6.87 -5.87
CA ILE A 219 12.54 -7.07 -5.70
C ILE A 219 12.12 -6.80 -4.25
N LEU A 220 12.87 -7.32 -3.26
CA LEU A 220 12.57 -7.06 -1.85
C LEU A 220 12.58 -5.56 -1.52
N HIS A 221 13.54 -4.83 -2.06
CA HIS A 221 13.59 -3.37 -1.93
C HIS A 221 12.43 -2.66 -2.62
N TYR A 222 11.99 -3.17 -3.78
CA TYR A 222 10.78 -2.66 -4.42
C TYR A 222 9.55 -2.85 -3.53
N LEU A 223 9.35 -4.05 -2.98
CA LEU A 223 8.25 -4.32 -2.07
C LEU A 223 8.29 -3.41 -0.82
N ASP A 224 9.48 -3.21 -0.23
CA ASP A 224 9.66 -2.27 0.88
C ASP A 224 9.16 -0.86 0.51
N ALA A 225 9.50 -0.37 -0.67
CA ALA A 225 9.09 0.96 -1.14
C ALA A 225 7.60 1.07 -1.43
N ARG A 226 6.97 -0.02 -1.92
CA ARG A 226 5.52 -0.05 -2.20
C ARG A 226 4.68 -0.14 -0.94
N ILE A 227 5.15 -0.89 0.06
CA ILE A 227 4.46 -1.06 1.35
C ILE A 227 4.62 0.19 2.24
N TYR A 228 5.80 0.85 2.22
CA TYR A 228 6.10 2.05 3.01
C TYR A 228 5.32 3.27 2.55
#